data_26afb7a1019d9108e20abb9d2c90a8f7
#
_entry.id   26afb7a1019d9108e20abb9d2c90a8f7
#
_cell.length_a   1.000
_cell.length_b   1.000
_cell.length_c   1.000
_cell.angle_alpha   90.00
_cell.angle_beta   90.00
_cell.angle_gamma   90.00
#
_symmetry.space_group_name_H-M   'P 1'
#
loop_
_entity.id
_entity.type
_entity.pdbx_description
1 polymer ?
#
loop_
_entity_poly.entity_id
_entity_poly.type
_entity_poly.pdbx_seq_one_letter_code
_entity_poly.pdbx_strand_id
1 'polypeptide(L)'
;DLHSFPTRRSSDLHIADVMYVVAVAMDQLVTKIVLMDLQNRYVSEVEKFELSLANNREALSTLTTRIDNFLNNLSIDRSKILGIGIGMPGFVDAAKGINYSFMHANGQSMNEYISSRVNLPVFIDNDSSVIALAELRFGAAHNKKSAMVINASWGVGLGLIINGELFRGHNGFAGEFSHIPLFLNNKLCNCGKMGCLETESSLLVVIEKAHKELKEGKASLLKGLPHDQVEQACEVLVDAAARGDKLAVKLLSEAAYNIGRGVAILIHILNPEIIILSGRGSSAGKIWMAPIQQALNEHCIPRLCENTEIKISGFGFHAELVGAAVLVMEHYDMSYSPKKGQLLSIVDSTVSTSL
;
A
#
# COMPACT_ATOMS: atom_id res chain seq x y z
N ASP A 1 -14.57 26.58 24.85
CA ASP A 1 -13.89 25.62 25.73
C ASP A 1 -13.06 24.67 24.90
N LEU A 2 -11.75 24.91 24.92
CA LEU A 2 -10.72 24.12 24.27
C LEU A 2 -10.63 22.79 25.05
N HIS A 3 -11.15 21.71 24.49
CA HIS A 3 -10.84 20.38 24.97
C HIS A 3 -9.39 20.06 24.62
N SER A 4 -8.54 20.14 25.65
CA SER A 4 -7.14 19.77 25.64
C SER A 4 -6.99 18.33 25.14
N PHE A 5 -6.23 18.17 24.04
CA PHE A 5 -5.63 16.87 23.68
C PHE A 5 -4.87 16.34 24.91
N PRO A 6 -4.93 15.03 25.20
CA PRO A 6 -4.12 14.47 26.28
C PRO A 6 -2.65 14.75 25.94
N THR A 7 -2.02 15.57 26.75
CA THR A 7 -0.59 15.85 26.68
C THR A 7 0.13 14.53 26.84
N ARG A 8 0.78 14.05 25.77
CA ARG A 8 1.72 12.91 25.84
C ARG A 8 2.69 13.19 27.00
N ARG A 9 2.86 12.23 27.88
CA ARG A 9 3.85 12.33 28.96
C ARG A 9 5.22 12.58 28.35
N SER A 10 6.07 13.35 28.98
CA SER A 10 7.41 13.69 28.47
C SER A 10 8.29 12.45 28.22
N SER A 11 7.99 11.32 28.91
CA SER A 11 8.59 10.01 28.66
C SER A 11 8.28 9.43 27.27
N ASP A 12 7.09 9.71 26.71
CA ASP A 12 6.67 9.18 25.39
C ASP A 12 7.39 9.92 24.24
N LEU A 13 7.71 11.19 24.43
CA LEU A 13 8.50 11.99 23.49
C LEU A 13 9.96 11.49 23.39
N HIS A 14 10.56 11.09 24.52
CA HIS A 14 11.93 10.55 24.55
C HIS A 14 12.05 9.17 23.87
N ILE A 15 11.02 8.33 23.96
CA ILE A 15 11.01 7.02 23.29
C ILE A 15 10.86 7.21 21.77
N ALA A 16 9.99 8.10 21.31
CA ALA A 16 9.77 8.37 19.89
C ALA A 16 11.03 8.87 19.16
N ASP A 17 11.89 9.62 19.85
CA ASP A 17 13.15 10.17 19.29
C ASP A 17 14.34 9.20 19.36
N VAL A 18 14.20 8.06 20.05
CA VAL A 18 15.27 7.09 20.29
C VAL A 18 15.10 5.81 19.50
N MET A 19 13.88 5.44 19.10
CA MET A 19 13.60 4.18 18.41
C MET A 19 13.31 4.40 16.94
N TYR A 20 13.73 3.41 16.13
CA TYR A 20 13.64 3.44 14.68
C TYR A 20 13.02 2.17 14.13
N VAL A 21 12.57 2.23 12.89
CA VAL A 21 12.11 1.08 12.10
C VAL A 21 12.79 1.10 10.74
N VAL A 22 13.08 -0.07 10.20
CA VAL A 22 13.50 -0.20 8.81
C VAL A 22 12.27 -0.51 7.97
N ALA A 23 11.99 0.36 7.01
CA ALA A 23 10.89 0.20 6.07
C ALA A 23 11.43 -0.29 4.72
N VAL A 24 10.83 -1.35 4.21
CA VAL A 24 11.15 -1.94 2.91
C VAL A 24 9.88 -1.93 2.05
N ALA A 25 9.94 -1.30 0.90
CA ALA A 25 8.86 -1.28 -0.08
C ALA A 25 9.32 -1.95 -1.37
N MET A 26 8.57 -2.93 -1.80
CA MET A 26 8.88 -3.73 -2.98
C MET A 26 7.78 -3.64 -4.01
N ASP A 27 8.15 -3.40 -5.25
CA ASP A 27 7.32 -3.75 -6.38
C ASP A 27 7.92 -4.96 -7.14
N GLN A 28 7.41 -5.31 -8.31
CA GLN A 28 7.90 -6.47 -9.06
C GLN A 28 9.31 -6.28 -9.64
N LEU A 29 9.83 -5.07 -9.68
CA LEU A 29 11.08 -4.69 -10.36
C LEU A 29 12.08 -4.01 -9.43
N VAL A 30 11.59 -3.20 -8.49
CA VAL A 30 12.41 -2.30 -7.68
C VAL A 30 12.09 -2.48 -6.20
N THR A 31 13.13 -2.43 -5.38
CA THR A 31 13.03 -2.42 -3.93
C THR A 31 13.63 -1.13 -3.37
N LYS A 32 12.98 -0.57 -2.35
CA LYS A 32 13.43 0.61 -1.61
C LYS A 32 13.59 0.24 -0.14
N ILE A 33 14.65 0.71 0.49
CA ILE A 33 14.91 0.53 1.92
C ILE A 33 15.23 1.89 2.53
N VAL A 34 14.68 2.16 3.72
CA VAL A 34 14.94 3.39 4.46
C VAL A 34 14.84 3.15 5.96
N LEU A 35 15.61 3.89 6.75
CA LEU A 35 15.43 3.98 8.19
C LEU A 35 14.49 5.15 8.52
N MET A 36 13.47 4.89 9.33
CA MET A 36 12.47 5.88 9.73
C MET A 36 12.37 5.95 11.26
N ASP A 37 12.02 7.12 11.78
CA ASP A 37 11.59 7.26 13.17
C ASP A 37 10.09 6.95 13.33
N LEU A 38 9.63 6.88 14.58
CA LEU A 38 8.23 6.58 14.88
C LEU A 38 7.26 7.75 14.58
N GLN A 39 7.79 8.90 14.13
CA GLN A 39 7.02 10.07 13.68
C GLN A 39 6.92 10.15 12.17
N ASN A 40 7.29 9.07 11.47
CA ASN A 40 7.25 8.99 10.00
C ASN A 40 8.25 9.92 9.28
N ARG A 41 9.41 10.20 9.90
CA ARG A 41 10.48 10.97 9.27
C ARG A 41 11.58 10.04 8.78
N TYR A 42 12.11 10.30 7.61
CA TYR A 42 13.27 9.59 7.07
C TYR A 42 14.53 10.00 7.83
N VAL A 43 15.24 9.01 8.35
CA VAL A 43 16.47 9.20 9.14
C VAL A 43 17.71 8.87 8.31
N SER A 44 17.54 8.04 7.28
CA SER A 44 18.58 7.74 6.28
C SER A 44 18.14 8.17 4.88
N GLU A 45 19.09 8.19 3.95
CA GLU A 45 18.77 8.20 2.53
C GLU A 45 18.00 6.93 2.15
N VAL A 46 17.14 7.04 1.14
CA VAL A 46 16.42 5.90 0.56
C VAL A 46 17.38 5.12 -0.35
N GLU A 47 17.75 3.92 0.05
CA GLU A 47 18.45 3.00 -0.84
C GLU A 47 17.45 2.38 -1.82
N LYS A 48 17.74 2.50 -3.14
CA LYS A 48 16.92 1.94 -4.21
C LYS A 48 17.77 1.00 -5.05
N PHE A 49 17.26 -0.19 -5.33
CA PHE A 49 17.92 -1.17 -6.20
C PHE A 49 16.93 -2.01 -6.99
N GLU A 50 17.36 -2.50 -8.14
CA GLU A 50 16.60 -3.41 -8.96
C GLU A 50 16.59 -4.80 -8.35
N LEU A 51 15.40 -5.39 -8.23
CA LEU A 51 15.18 -6.75 -7.79
C LEU A 51 13.94 -7.30 -8.49
N SER A 52 14.14 -7.93 -9.65
CA SER A 52 13.06 -8.62 -10.34
C SER A 52 12.60 -9.83 -9.52
N LEU A 53 11.28 -9.93 -9.29
CA LEU A 53 10.69 -11.02 -8.52
C LEU A 53 10.27 -12.22 -9.41
N ALA A 54 9.91 -11.95 -10.66
CA ALA A 54 9.42 -12.96 -11.58
C ALA A 54 10.52 -13.99 -11.92
N ASN A 55 10.25 -15.28 -11.65
CA ASN A 55 11.16 -16.40 -11.93
C ASN A 55 12.55 -16.27 -11.28
N ASN A 56 12.70 -15.47 -10.24
CA ASN A 56 13.96 -15.21 -9.54
C ASN A 56 14.04 -16.03 -8.24
N ARG A 57 14.73 -17.16 -8.28
CA ARG A 57 14.92 -18.03 -7.11
C ARG A 57 15.82 -17.43 -6.03
N GLU A 58 16.64 -16.44 -6.40
CA GLU A 58 17.58 -15.78 -5.49
C GLU A 58 17.02 -14.49 -4.89
N ALA A 59 15.78 -14.11 -5.25
CA ALA A 59 15.20 -12.84 -4.82
C ALA A 59 15.21 -12.70 -3.28
N LEU A 60 14.85 -13.74 -2.54
CA LEU A 60 14.82 -13.72 -1.09
C LEU A 60 16.23 -13.58 -0.48
N SER A 61 17.22 -14.32 -0.96
CA SER A 61 18.61 -14.22 -0.49
C SER A 61 19.22 -12.87 -0.83
N THR A 62 18.94 -12.35 -2.02
CA THR A 62 19.38 -11.02 -2.46
C THR A 62 18.79 -9.93 -1.58
N LEU A 63 17.46 -9.96 -1.37
CA LEU A 63 16.77 -9.02 -0.47
C LEU A 63 17.39 -9.04 0.92
N THR A 64 17.59 -10.24 1.50
CA THR A 64 18.13 -10.40 2.84
C THR A 64 19.55 -9.82 2.94
N THR A 65 20.39 -10.07 1.94
CA THR A 65 21.75 -9.53 1.87
C THR A 65 21.74 -8.00 1.75
N ARG A 66 20.83 -7.44 0.95
CA ARG A 66 20.67 -5.98 0.84
C ARG A 66 20.24 -5.34 2.15
N ILE A 67 19.28 -5.95 2.85
CA ILE A 67 18.83 -5.49 4.17
C ILE A 67 19.99 -5.54 5.18
N ASP A 68 20.76 -6.64 5.22
CA ASP A 68 21.87 -6.74 6.15
C ASP A 68 22.99 -5.73 5.85
N ASN A 69 23.32 -5.52 4.58
CA ASN A 69 24.27 -4.49 4.16
C ASN A 69 23.79 -3.08 4.54
N PHE A 70 22.51 -2.78 4.31
CA PHE A 70 21.90 -1.51 4.72
C PHE A 70 22.07 -1.28 6.22
N LEU A 71 21.72 -2.28 7.04
CA LEU A 71 21.85 -2.22 8.51
C LEU A 71 23.31 -2.03 8.96
N ASN A 72 24.27 -2.68 8.29
CA ASN A 72 25.70 -2.57 8.61
C ASN A 72 26.27 -1.18 8.25
N ASN A 73 25.67 -0.50 7.29
CA ASN A 73 26.09 0.85 6.88
C ASN A 73 25.47 1.97 7.73
N LEU A 74 24.50 1.64 8.60
CA LEU A 74 23.91 2.64 9.50
C LEU A 74 24.87 2.99 10.64
N SER A 75 24.95 4.28 10.95
CA SER A 75 25.67 4.80 12.12
C SER A 75 24.86 4.69 13.43
N ILE A 76 23.77 3.92 13.42
CA ILE A 76 22.82 3.79 14.53
C ILE A 76 22.96 2.39 15.15
N ASP A 77 22.92 2.33 16.48
CA ASP A 77 22.94 1.07 17.21
C ASP A 77 21.70 0.23 16.84
N ARG A 78 21.90 -1.02 16.44
CA ARG A 78 20.82 -1.96 16.09
C ARG A 78 19.83 -2.17 17.23
N SER A 79 20.22 -2.02 18.49
CA SER A 79 19.33 -2.10 19.66
C SER A 79 18.24 -1.03 19.68
N LYS A 80 18.43 0.04 18.91
CA LYS A 80 17.44 1.11 18.73
C LYS A 80 16.46 0.85 17.57
N ILE A 81 16.62 -0.23 16.82
CA ILE A 81 15.76 -0.61 15.71
C ILE A 81 14.74 -1.63 16.21
N LEU A 82 13.46 -1.27 16.20
CA LEU A 82 12.36 -2.13 16.67
C LEU A 82 12.17 -3.34 15.77
N GLY A 83 12.39 -3.20 14.47
CA GLY A 83 12.20 -4.25 13.50
C GLY A 83 12.19 -3.74 12.07
N ILE A 84 11.87 -4.65 11.16
CA ILE A 84 11.83 -4.44 9.72
C ILE A 84 10.43 -4.75 9.23
N GLY A 85 9.79 -3.77 8.60
CA GLY A 85 8.52 -3.95 7.91
C GLY A 85 8.74 -4.03 6.40
N ILE A 86 8.12 -4.99 5.75
CA ILE A 86 8.26 -5.22 4.31
C ILE A 86 6.88 -5.25 3.65
N GLY A 87 6.59 -4.25 2.82
CA GLY A 87 5.46 -4.26 1.89
C GLY A 87 5.89 -4.89 0.57
N MET A 88 5.14 -5.89 0.07
CA MET A 88 5.52 -6.61 -1.14
C MET A 88 4.31 -7.00 -2.00
N PRO A 89 4.46 -7.14 -3.33
CA PRO A 89 3.38 -7.55 -4.20
C PRO A 89 3.06 -9.05 -4.06
N GLY A 90 1.86 -9.42 -4.50
CA GLY A 90 1.40 -10.81 -4.59
C GLY A 90 0.56 -11.27 -3.43
N PHE A 91 0.24 -12.56 -3.40
CA PHE A 91 -0.56 -13.20 -2.35
C PHE A 91 0.28 -13.41 -1.08
N VAL A 92 0.13 -12.53 -0.10
CA VAL A 92 0.91 -12.53 1.15
C VAL A 92 0.01 -12.95 2.32
N ASP A 93 0.36 -14.05 2.97
CA ASP A 93 -0.18 -14.43 4.28
C ASP A 93 0.70 -13.81 5.37
N ALA A 94 0.31 -12.64 5.84
CA ALA A 94 1.09 -11.89 6.84
C ALA A 94 1.21 -12.65 8.17
N ALA A 95 0.20 -13.43 8.54
CA ALA A 95 0.19 -14.20 9.79
C ALA A 95 1.20 -15.36 9.77
N LYS A 96 1.36 -16.02 8.61
CA LYS A 96 2.33 -17.10 8.42
C LYS A 96 3.70 -16.60 7.93
N GLY A 97 3.79 -15.36 7.48
CA GLY A 97 5.01 -14.83 6.89
C GLY A 97 5.35 -15.47 5.53
N ILE A 98 4.35 -15.76 4.70
CA ILE A 98 4.52 -16.46 3.41
C ILE A 98 4.03 -15.59 2.26
N ASN A 99 4.83 -15.46 1.22
CA ASN A 99 4.40 -14.95 -0.07
C ASN A 99 4.22 -16.11 -1.05
N TYR A 100 2.99 -16.37 -1.50
CA TYR A 100 2.67 -17.48 -2.40
C TYR A 100 2.96 -17.18 -3.87
N SER A 101 3.17 -15.92 -4.22
CA SER A 101 3.44 -15.50 -5.61
C SER A 101 4.92 -15.45 -5.93
N PHE A 102 5.75 -15.04 -4.95
CA PHE A 102 7.17 -14.76 -5.14
C PHE A 102 7.98 -15.21 -3.92
N MET A 103 9.29 -15.36 -4.08
CA MET A 103 10.26 -15.53 -2.99
C MET A 103 9.96 -16.67 -2.01
N HIS A 104 9.92 -17.89 -2.51
CA HIS A 104 9.70 -19.08 -1.66
C HIS A 104 10.89 -19.36 -0.72
N ALA A 105 10.63 -19.51 0.57
CA ALA A 105 11.61 -19.76 1.62
C ALA A 105 11.79 -21.25 1.97
N ASN A 106 11.56 -22.19 1.02
CA ASN A 106 11.78 -23.64 1.18
C ASN A 106 11.13 -24.23 2.46
N GLY A 107 9.91 -23.82 2.77
CA GLY A 107 9.13 -24.34 3.90
C GLY A 107 9.30 -23.55 5.22
N GLN A 108 10.17 -22.55 5.27
CA GLN A 108 10.23 -21.57 6.37
C GLN A 108 9.34 -20.37 6.05
N SER A 109 8.97 -19.59 7.07
CA SER A 109 8.43 -18.27 6.84
C SER A 109 9.52 -17.31 6.37
N MET A 110 9.16 -16.33 5.53
CA MET A 110 10.09 -15.27 5.13
C MET A 110 10.54 -14.43 6.33
N ASN A 111 9.63 -14.21 7.29
CA ASN A 111 9.92 -13.51 8.53
C ASN A 111 11.07 -14.19 9.28
N GLU A 112 10.97 -15.51 9.50
CA GLU A 112 12.00 -16.30 10.17
C GLU A 112 13.29 -16.34 9.35
N TYR A 113 13.18 -16.53 8.03
CA TYR A 113 14.34 -16.60 7.15
C TYR A 113 15.18 -15.31 7.21
N ILE A 114 14.54 -14.14 7.10
CA ILE A 114 15.25 -12.85 7.14
C ILE A 114 15.70 -12.54 8.58
N SER A 115 14.79 -12.67 9.57
CA SER A 115 15.07 -12.36 10.97
C SER A 115 16.29 -13.13 11.52
N SER A 116 16.43 -14.42 11.19
CA SER A 116 17.56 -15.23 11.62
C SER A 116 18.92 -14.75 11.10
N ARG A 117 18.93 -14.00 9.98
CA ARG A 117 20.16 -13.47 9.37
C ARG A 117 20.50 -12.07 9.82
N VAL A 118 19.47 -11.22 9.99
CA VAL A 118 19.69 -9.81 10.36
C VAL A 118 19.57 -9.55 11.86
N ASN A 119 19.14 -10.56 12.63
CA ASN A 119 18.95 -10.52 14.09
C ASN A 119 18.01 -9.37 14.55
N LEU A 120 16.93 -9.15 13.80
CA LEU A 120 15.85 -8.19 14.10
C LEU A 120 14.50 -8.82 13.79
N PRO A 121 13.40 -8.44 14.48
CA PRO A 121 12.06 -8.84 14.11
C PRO A 121 11.73 -8.39 12.69
N VAL A 122 11.06 -9.25 11.91
CA VAL A 122 10.65 -8.96 10.53
C VAL A 122 9.16 -9.23 10.37
N PHE A 123 8.47 -8.31 9.73
CA PHE A 123 7.04 -8.39 9.43
C PHE A 123 6.82 -8.12 7.95
N ILE A 124 6.03 -8.97 7.31
CA ILE A 124 5.67 -8.80 5.90
C ILE A 124 4.17 -8.62 5.74
N ASP A 125 3.76 -7.86 4.74
CA ASP A 125 2.36 -7.78 4.30
C ASP A 125 2.30 -7.42 2.80
N ASN A 126 1.09 -7.53 2.23
CA ASN A 126 0.85 -7.08 0.86
C ASN A 126 1.05 -5.56 0.72
N ASP A 127 1.55 -5.11 -0.43
CA ASP A 127 1.81 -3.70 -0.74
C ASP A 127 0.57 -2.78 -0.53
N SER A 128 -0.60 -3.21 -0.97
CA SER A 128 -1.82 -2.44 -0.82
C SER A 128 -2.33 -2.43 0.63
N SER A 129 -2.07 -3.51 1.37
CA SER A 129 -2.33 -3.58 2.81
C SER A 129 -1.46 -2.58 3.59
N VAL A 130 -0.15 -2.52 3.31
CA VAL A 130 0.72 -1.55 4.00
C VAL A 130 0.39 -0.10 3.61
N ILE A 131 0.01 0.17 2.36
CA ILE A 131 -0.48 1.49 1.94
C ILE A 131 -1.74 1.87 2.75
N ALA A 132 -2.66 0.93 2.95
CA ALA A 132 -3.84 1.19 3.77
C ALA A 132 -3.49 1.46 5.25
N LEU A 133 -2.48 0.80 5.80
CA LEU A 133 -1.95 1.10 7.12
C LEU A 133 -1.37 2.52 7.22
N ALA A 134 -0.64 2.98 6.18
CA ALA A 134 -0.17 4.36 6.13
C ALA A 134 -1.32 5.37 6.19
N GLU A 135 -2.36 5.14 5.38
CA GLU A 135 -3.54 6.01 5.33
C GLU A 135 -4.33 5.98 6.65
N LEU A 136 -4.43 4.82 7.28
CA LEU A 136 -5.12 4.66 8.57
C LEU A 136 -4.38 5.37 9.70
N ARG A 137 -3.06 5.28 9.74
CA ARG A 137 -2.27 5.84 10.85
C ARG A 137 -2.00 7.33 10.69
N PHE A 138 -1.63 7.78 9.51
CA PHE A 138 -1.12 9.12 9.25
C PHE A 138 -1.82 9.87 8.11
N GLY A 139 -2.70 9.20 7.36
CA GLY A 139 -3.30 9.72 6.14
C GLY A 139 -4.79 10.05 6.23
N ALA A 140 -5.45 10.01 5.09
CA ALA A 140 -6.85 10.42 4.94
C ALA A 140 -7.86 9.45 5.60
N ALA A 141 -7.45 8.21 5.92
CA ALA A 141 -8.27 7.26 6.68
C ALA A 141 -8.12 7.39 8.20
N HIS A 142 -7.31 8.34 8.68
CA HIS A 142 -7.15 8.55 10.11
C HIS A 142 -8.50 8.84 10.79
N ASN A 143 -8.81 8.12 11.87
CA ASN A 143 -10.08 8.17 12.57
C ASN A 143 -11.32 7.73 11.77
N LYS A 144 -11.16 7.09 10.61
CA LYS A 144 -12.25 6.49 9.85
C LYS A 144 -12.48 5.04 10.29
N LYS A 145 -13.75 4.64 10.38
CA LYS A 145 -14.12 3.25 10.70
C LYS A 145 -14.25 2.38 9.46
N SER A 146 -14.66 2.97 8.34
CA SER A 146 -14.84 2.26 7.08
C SER A 146 -14.20 3.04 5.95
N ALA A 147 -13.08 2.54 5.43
CA ALA A 147 -12.36 3.18 4.33
C ALA A 147 -11.83 2.13 3.35
N MET A 148 -11.67 2.55 2.11
CA MET A 148 -11.05 1.78 1.05
C MET A 148 -9.89 2.57 0.49
N VAL A 149 -8.74 1.92 0.38
CA VAL A 149 -7.52 2.50 -0.18
C VAL A 149 -7.18 1.77 -1.47
N ILE A 150 -7.36 2.45 -2.59
CA ILE A 150 -7.04 1.93 -3.92
C ILE A 150 -5.58 2.22 -4.21
N ASN A 151 -4.78 1.18 -4.32
CA ASN A 151 -3.39 1.28 -4.78
C ASN A 151 -3.37 1.22 -6.31
N ALA A 152 -3.35 2.36 -6.96
CA ALA A 152 -3.19 2.45 -8.40
C ALA A 152 -1.69 2.54 -8.73
N SER A 153 -1.09 1.44 -9.16
CA SER A 153 0.33 1.33 -9.43
C SER A 153 0.58 0.46 -10.67
N TRP A 154 1.64 -0.32 -10.68
CA TRP A 154 1.94 -1.30 -11.74
C TRP A 154 0.81 -2.33 -11.91
N GLY A 155 0.14 -2.69 -10.83
CA GLY A 155 -1.17 -3.32 -10.78
C GLY A 155 -2.21 -2.37 -10.19
N VAL A 156 -3.36 -2.91 -9.82
CA VAL A 156 -4.40 -2.22 -9.05
C VAL A 156 -4.70 -3.04 -7.81
N GLY A 157 -4.48 -2.47 -6.64
CA GLY A 157 -4.72 -3.15 -5.37
C GLY A 157 -5.77 -2.45 -4.51
N LEU A 158 -6.20 -3.10 -3.45
CA LEU A 158 -7.17 -2.59 -2.50
C LEU A 158 -6.79 -2.96 -1.08
N GLY A 159 -6.64 -1.96 -0.23
CA GLY A 159 -6.63 -2.14 1.22
C GLY A 159 -8.00 -1.78 1.81
N LEU A 160 -8.53 -2.66 2.66
CA LEU A 160 -9.83 -2.50 3.31
C LEU A 160 -9.64 -2.13 4.78
N ILE A 161 -10.29 -1.06 5.22
CA ILE A 161 -10.37 -0.68 6.63
C ILE A 161 -11.82 -0.86 7.07
N ILE A 162 -12.04 -1.75 8.04
CA ILE A 162 -13.35 -2.07 8.60
C ILE A 162 -13.26 -1.97 10.12
N ASN A 163 -14.18 -1.24 10.73
CA ASN A 163 -14.19 -0.94 12.18
C ASN A 163 -12.92 -0.21 12.68
N GLY A 164 -12.24 0.53 11.79
CA GLY A 164 -11.01 1.25 12.13
C GLY A 164 -9.76 0.37 12.16
N GLU A 165 -9.83 -0.83 11.62
CA GLU A 165 -8.72 -1.79 11.53
C GLU A 165 -8.56 -2.30 10.10
N LEU A 166 -7.34 -2.66 9.70
CA LEU A 166 -7.07 -3.28 8.40
C LEU A 166 -7.71 -4.66 8.33
N PHE A 167 -8.61 -4.85 7.37
CA PHE A 167 -9.32 -6.11 7.15
C PHE A 167 -8.57 -6.97 6.12
N ARG A 168 -8.04 -8.10 6.59
CA ARG A 168 -7.28 -9.05 5.75
C ARG A 168 -8.10 -10.26 5.29
N GLY A 169 -9.37 -10.39 5.74
CA GLY A 169 -10.19 -11.55 5.45
C GLY A 169 -9.82 -12.79 6.26
N HIS A 170 -10.34 -13.95 5.84
CA HIS A 170 -10.15 -15.20 6.57
C HIS A 170 -8.70 -15.71 6.55
N ASN A 171 -8.02 -15.56 5.43
CA ASN A 171 -6.69 -16.13 5.18
C ASN A 171 -5.65 -15.10 4.68
N GLY A 172 -5.93 -13.83 4.88
CA GLY A 172 -5.01 -12.75 4.49
C GLY A 172 -5.21 -12.17 3.10
N PHE A 173 -6.16 -12.67 2.30
CA PHE A 173 -6.29 -12.31 0.87
C PHE A 173 -7.52 -11.47 0.55
N ALA A 174 -8.07 -10.73 1.52
CA ALA A 174 -9.13 -9.77 1.22
C ALA A 174 -8.57 -8.61 0.38
N GLY A 175 -9.38 -8.12 -0.54
CA GLY A 175 -9.00 -6.96 -1.35
C GLY A 175 -8.48 -7.28 -2.76
N GLU A 176 -8.64 -8.51 -3.26
CA GLU A 176 -8.29 -8.91 -4.64
C GLU A 176 -9.21 -8.26 -5.69
N PHE A 177 -9.37 -6.97 -5.56
CA PHE A 177 -10.25 -6.10 -6.33
C PHE A 177 -9.89 -6.03 -7.81
N SER A 178 -8.60 -6.05 -8.12
CA SER A 178 -8.10 -5.96 -9.50
C SER A 178 -8.51 -7.17 -10.36
N HIS A 179 -8.83 -8.29 -9.72
CA HIS A 179 -9.20 -9.53 -10.40
C HIS A 179 -10.71 -9.73 -10.57
N ILE A 180 -11.54 -8.73 -10.24
CA ILE A 180 -12.96 -8.74 -10.58
C ILE A 180 -13.11 -8.74 -12.10
N PRO A 181 -13.85 -9.70 -12.70
CA PRO A 181 -14.02 -9.81 -14.15
C PRO A 181 -15.05 -8.79 -14.65
N LEU A 182 -14.61 -7.55 -14.91
CA LEU A 182 -15.45 -6.45 -15.37
C LEU A 182 -15.60 -6.35 -16.89
N PHE A 183 -14.75 -7.08 -17.64
CA PHE A 183 -14.67 -6.95 -19.09
C PHE A 183 -14.91 -8.28 -19.82
N LEU A 184 -15.59 -8.21 -20.96
CA LEU A 184 -15.83 -9.34 -21.85
C LEU A 184 -14.85 -9.36 -23.05
N ASN A 185 -13.62 -8.91 -22.85
CA ASN A 185 -12.64 -8.66 -23.90
C ASN A 185 -11.64 -9.80 -24.14
N ASN A 186 -11.81 -10.96 -23.49
CA ASN A 186 -10.91 -12.13 -23.58
C ASN A 186 -9.44 -11.83 -23.29
N LYS A 187 -9.13 -10.72 -22.59
CA LYS A 187 -7.76 -10.39 -22.22
C LYS A 187 -7.34 -11.21 -21.01
N LEU A 188 -6.29 -12.02 -21.20
CA LEU A 188 -5.76 -12.89 -20.15
C LEU A 188 -5.05 -12.03 -19.07
N CYS A 189 -5.39 -12.26 -17.81
CA CYS A 189 -4.70 -11.69 -16.66
C CYS A 189 -3.63 -12.65 -16.14
N ASN A 190 -2.60 -12.12 -15.50
CA ASN A 190 -1.54 -12.93 -14.86
C ASN A 190 -2.09 -13.88 -13.79
N CYS A 191 -3.28 -13.62 -13.21
CA CYS A 191 -3.97 -14.54 -12.31
C CYS A 191 -4.58 -15.78 -12.99
N GLY A 192 -4.46 -15.89 -14.33
CA GLY A 192 -5.02 -16.98 -15.13
C GLY A 192 -6.49 -16.84 -15.51
N LYS A 193 -7.15 -15.72 -15.17
CA LYS A 193 -8.54 -15.41 -15.53
C LYS A 193 -8.59 -14.37 -16.65
N MET A 194 -9.77 -14.18 -17.24
CA MET A 194 -9.98 -13.22 -18.31
C MET A 194 -10.87 -12.07 -17.85
N GLY A 195 -10.63 -10.86 -18.42
CA GLY A 195 -11.49 -9.70 -18.21
C GLY A 195 -11.34 -9.03 -16.84
N CYS A 196 -10.25 -9.28 -16.13
CA CYS A 196 -9.96 -8.65 -14.85
C CYS A 196 -9.84 -7.13 -14.98
N LEU A 197 -10.26 -6.38 -13.96
CA LEU A 197 -10.12 -4.93 -13.90
C LEU A 197 -8.69 -4.47 -14.18
N GLU A 198 -7.70 -5.15 -13.63
CA GLU A 198 -6.28 -4.84 -13.79
C GLU A 198 -5.83 -4.76 -15.24
N THR A 199 -6.35 -5.66 -16.09
CA THR A 199 -5.96 -5.73 -17.51
C THR A 199 -6.37 -4.52 -18.35
N GLU A 200 -7.14 -3.61 -17.79
CA GLU A 200 -7.58 -2.36 -18.44
C GLU A 200 -7.27 -1.09 -17.64
N SER A 201 -6.72 -1.23 -16.41
CA SER A 201 -6.64 -0.10 -15.47
C SER A 201 -5.28 0.10 -14.81
N SER A 202 -4.35 -0.87 -14.90
CA SER A 202 -3.03 -0.72 -14.30
C SER A 202 -2.17 0.27 -15.08
N LEU A 203 -1.20 0.91 -14.41
CA LEU A 203 -0.27 1.84 -15.08
C LEU A 203 0.58 1.13 -16.14
N LEU A 204 0.93 -0.15 -15.95
CA LEU A 204 1.61 -0.94 -16.97
C LEU A 204 0.78 -1.03 -18.24
N VAL A 205 -0.51 -1.29 -18.13
CA VAL A 205 -1.42 -1.35 -19.28
C VAL A 205 -1.56 0.02 -19.94
N VAL A 206 -1.59 1.11 -19.17
CA VAL A 206 -1.64 2.48 -19.71
C VAL A 206 -0.39 2.78 -20.54
N ILE A 207 0.80 2.43 -20.03
CA ILE A 207 2.09 2.59 -20.74
C ILE A 207 2.11 1.73 -22.01
N GLU A 208 1.68 0.48 -21.93
CA GLU A 208 1.58 -0.42 -23.11
C GLU A 208 0.66 0.16 -24.18
N LYS A 209 -0.53 0.66 -23.81
CA LYS A 209 -1.44 1.34 -24.72
C LYS A 209 -0.80 2.61 -25.33
N ALA A 210 -0.05 3.38 -24.55
CA ALA A 210 0.66 4.56 -25.05
C ALA A 210 1.67 4.19 -26.12
N HIS A 211 2.52 3.17 -25.91
CA HIS A 211 3.45 2.69 -26.91
C HIS A 211 2.76 2.24 -28.20
N LYS A 212 1.65 1.51 -28.07
CA LYS A 212 0.87 1.06 -29.22
C LYS A 212 0.33 2.24 -30.05
N GLU A 213 -0.31 3.20 -29.41
CA GLU A 213 -0.89 4.38 -30.07
C GLU A 213 0.18 5.26 -30.73
N LEU A 214 1.38 5.37 -30.11
CA LEU A 214 2.53 6.07 -30.69
C LEU A 214 3.07 5.36 -31.93
N LYS A 215 3.14 4.03 -31.90
CA LYS A 215 3.54 3.20 -33.03
C LYS A 215 2.57 3.32 -34.21
N GLU A 216 1.29 3.53 -33.92
CA GLU A 216 0.25 3.80 -34.91
C GLU A 216 0.30 5.25 -35.47
N GLY A 217 1.28 6.05 -35.05
CA GLY A 217 1.53 7.39 -35.59
C GLY A 217 0.73 8.53 -34.92
N LYS A 218 0.13 8.30 -33.76
CA LYS A 218 -0.59 9.38 -33.06
C LYS A 218 0.37 10.47 -32.59
N ALA A 219 0.00 11.72 -32.84
CA ALA A 219 0.73 12.89 -32.39
C ALA A 219 0.56 13.05 -30.86
N SER A 220 1.67 13.12 -30.13
CA SER A 220 1.69 13.27 -28.66
C SER A 220 3.03 13.82 -28.20
N LEU A 221 3.06 14.42 -27.00
CA LEU A 221 4.29 14.79 -26.28
C LEU A 221 5.04 13.55 -25.76
N LEU A 222 4.42 12.36 -25.81
CA LEU A 222 5.00 11.08 -25.40
C LEU A 222 6.02 10.52 -26.41
N LYS A 223 6.42 11.28 -27.43
CA LYS A 223 7.47 10.85 -28.35
C LYS A 223 8.76 10.54 -27.58
N GLY A 224 9.27 9.31 -27.74
CA GLY A 224 10.44 8.85 -26.99
C GLY A 224 10.12 8.29 -25.61
N LEU A 225 8.86 7.90 -25.36
CA LEU A 225 8.47 7.21 -24.13
C LEU A 225 9.39 5.99 -23.90
N PRO A 226 10.08 5.89 -22.74
CA PRO A 226 11.00 4.79 -22.45
C PRO A 226 10.31 3.43 -22.51
N HIS A 227 10.95 2.42 -23.13
CA HIS A 227 10.42 1.05 -23.18
C HIS A 227 10.83 0.21 -21.98
N ASP A 228 12.08 0.32 -21.55
CA ASP A 228 12.66 -0.57 -20.54
C ASP A 228 12.71 0.07 -19.13
N GLN A 229 12.35 1.34 -19.03
CA GLN A 229 12.36 2.11 -17.78
C GLN A 229 10.93 2.51 -17.40
N VAL A 230 10.18 1.56 -16.84
CA VAL A 230 8.73 1.70 -16.56
C VAL A 230 8.42 2.87 -15.64
N GLU A 231 9.26 3.10 -14.63
CA GLU A 231 9.09 4.20 -13.68
C GLU A 231 9.21 5.57 -14.38
N GLN A 232 10.24 5.72 -15.21
CA GLN A 232 10.43 6.93 -16.01
C GLN A 232 9.32 7.11 -17.05
N ALA A 233 8.86 6.01 -17.67
CA ALA A 233 7.73 6.05 -18.60
C ALA A 233 6.45 6.57 -17.91
N CYS A 234 6.20 6.16 -16.67
CA CYS A 234 5.08 6.64 -15.88
C CYS A 234 5.20 8.15 -15.58
N GLU A 235 6.38 8.61 -15.18
CA GLU A 235 6.64 10.04 -14.91
C GLU A 235 6.41 10.88 -16.16
N VAL A 236 6.95 10.46 -17.31
CA VAL A 236 6.75 11.12 -18.60
C VAL A 236 5.27 11.16 -18.99
N LEU A 237 4.54 10.07 -18.77
CA LEU A 237 3.11 9.98 -19.06
C LEU A 237 2.29 10.97 -18.20
N VAL A 238 2.57 11.02 -16.91
CA VAL A 238 1.88 11.93 -15.97
C VAL A 238 2.21 13.40 -16.27
N ASP A 239 3.48 13.70 -16.55
CA ASP A 239 3.89 15.06 -16.94
C ASP A 239 3.23 15.51 -18.24
N ALA A 240 3.23 14.66 -19.27
CA ALA A 240 2.56 14.97 -20.53
C ALA A 240 1.06 15.22 -20.33
N ALA A 241 0.41 14.43 -19.50
CA ALA A 241 -1.01 14.62 -19.19
C ALA A 241 -1.25 15.93 -18.42
N ALA A 242 -0.37 16.27 -17.46
CA ALA A 242 -0.45 17.54 -16.73
C ALA A 242 -0.26 18.76 -17.65
N ARG A 243 0.48 18.61 -18.75
CA ARG A 243 0.68 19.61 -19.81
C ARG A 243 -0.45 19.62 -20.85
N GLY A 244 -1.47 18.80 -20.68
CA GLY A 244 -2.64 18.75 -21.55
C GLY A 244 -2.47 17.92 -22.82
N ASP A 245 -1.50 17.00 -22.86
CA ASP A 245 -1.36 16.05 -23.96
C ASP A 245 -2.61 15.19 -24.10
N LYS A 246 -3.26 15.22 -25.26
CA LYS A 246 -4.55 14.57 -25.48
C LYS A 246 -4.48 13.05 -25.33
N LEU A 247 -3.40 12.42 -25.77
CA LEU A 247 -3.23 10.98 -25.70
C LEU A 247 -3.01 10.55 -24.24
N ALA A 248 -2.09 11.19 -23.54
CA ALA A 248 -1.80 10.91 -22.14
C ALA A 248 -3.04 11.10 -21.24
N VAL A 249 -3.75 12.22 -21.39
CA VAL A 249 -5.00 12.49 -20.65
C VAL A 249 -6.05 11.42 -20.97
N LYS A 250 -6.25 11.06 -22.25
CA LYS A 250 -7.20 10.03 -22.66
C LYS A 250 -6.90 8.69 -21.96
N LEU A 251 -5.66 8.20 -22.07
CA LEU A 251 -5.29 6.89 -21.55
C LEU A 251 -5.39 6.80 -20.02
N LEU A 252 -4.96 7.84 -19.30
CA LEU A 252 -5.12 7.93 -17.84
C LEU A 252 -6.60 8.03 -17.44
N SER A 253 -7.41 8.78 -18.19
CA SER A 253 -8.84 8.92 -17.92
C SER A 253 -9.60 7.61 -18.15
N GLU A 254 -9.26 6.83 -19.18
CA GLU A 254 -9.85 5.52 -19.42
C GLU A 254 -9.54 4.54 -18.26
N ALA A 255 -8.30 4.51 -17.80
CA ALA A 255 -7.92 3.68 -16.65
C ALA A 255 -8.67 4.11 -15.38
N ALA A 256 -8.75 5.41 -15.12
CA ALA A 256 -9.47 5.97 -13.98
C ALA A 256 -10.97 5.68 -14.02
N TYR A 257 -11.60 5.80 -15.19
CA TYR A 257 -13.02 5.45 -15.37
C TYR A 257 -13.26 3.96 -15.06
N ASN A 258 -12.39 3.08 -15.53
CA ASN A 258 -12.48 1.64 -15.26
C ASN A 258 -12.32 1.33 -13.77
N ILE A 259 -11.39 1.99 -13.08
CA ILE A 259 -11.26 1.90 -11.61
C ILE A 259 -12.57 2.37 -10.96
N GLY A 260 -13.14 3.49 -11.43
CA GLY A 260 -14.42 4.03 -10.93
C GLY A 260 -15.58 3.04 -11.04
N ARG A 261 -15.66 2.26 -12.13
CA ARG A 261 -16.65 1.18 -12.26
C ARG A 261 -16.50 0.11 -11.18
N GLY A 262 -15.27 -0.29 -10.91
CA GLY A 262 -14.99 -1.22 -9.83
C GLY A 262 -15.29 -0.62 -8.44
N VAL A 263 -14.95 0.65 -8.24
CA VAL A 263 -15.27 1.39 -7.01
C VAL A 263 -16.79 1.46 -6.77
N ALA A 264 -17.60 1.64 -7.81
CA ALA A 264 -19.06 1.60 -7.70
C ALA A 264 -19.55 0.27 -7.11
N ILE A 265 -18.96 -0.87 -7.54
CA ILE A 265 -19.28 -2.19 -6.98
C ILE A 265 -18.92 -2.26 -5.49
N LEU A 266 -17.73 -1.76 -5.12
CA LEU A 266 -17.29 -1.73 -3.73
C LEU A 266 -18.21 -0.87 -2.84
N ILE A 267 -18.68 0.28 -3.34
CA ILE A 267 -19.63 1.14 -2.62
C ILE A 267 -20.94 0.38 -2.38
N HIS A 268 -21.45 -0.37 -3.37
CA HIS A 268 -22.67 -1.16 -3.21
C HIS A 268 -22.53 -2.28 -2.16
N ILE A 269 -21.33 -2.84 -1.99
CA ILE A 269 -21.10 -3.96 -1.07
C ILE A 269 -20.77 -3.48 0.34
N LEU A 270 -19.95 -2.44 0.48
CA LEU A 270 -19.32 -2.07 1.75
C LEU A 270 -19.73 -0.68 2.26
N ASN A 271 -20.29 0.18 1.39
CA ASN A 271 -20.75 1.53 1.74
C ASN A 271 -19.77 2.30 2.64
N PRO A 272 -18.52 2.58 2.18
CA PRO A 272 -17.48 3.17 3.01
C PRO A 272 -17.71 4.66 3.25
N GLU A 273 -17.12 5.19 4.33
CA GLU A 273 -17.07 6.64 4.58
C GLU A 273 -16.18 7.37 3.56
N ILE A 274 -15.07 6.73 3.19
CA ILE A 274 -14.07 7.34 2.31
C ILE A 274 -13.41 6.30 1.39
N ILE A 275 -13.10 6.73 0.18
CA ILE A 275 -12.26 6.02 -0.78
C ILE A 275 -11.04 6.88 -1.06
N ILE A 276 -9.86 6.31 -0.91
CA ILE A 276 -8.58 7.00 -1.07
C ILE A 276 -7.85 6.40 -2.27
N LEU A 277 -7.51 7.26 -3.22
CA LEU A 277 -6.69 6.90 -4.36
C LEU A 277 -5.23 7.10 -4.00
N SER A 278 -4.48 6.03 -3.87
CA SER A 278 -3.10 6.00 -3.45
C SER A 278 -2.20 5.30 -4.48
N GLY A 279 -0.95 5.08 -4.14
CA GLY A 279 0.04 4.52 -5.06
C GLY A 279 0.56 5.54 -6.08
N ARG A 280 1.29 5.06 -7.07
CA ARG A 280 1.94 5.90 -8.10
C ARG A 280 0.95 6.71 -8.92
N GLY A 281 -0.23 6.15 -9.20
CA GLY A 281 -1.29 6.82 -9.95
C GLY A 281 -1.85 8.06 -9.26
N SER A 282 -1.68 8.19 -7.93
CA SER A 282 -2.11 9.39 -7.21
C SER A 282 -1.40 10.67 -7.71
N SER A 283 -0.21 10.55 -8.32
CA SER A 283 0.49 11.66 -8.96
C SER A 283 -0.24 12.25 -10.15
N ALA A 284 -1.12 11.49 -10.83
CA ALA A 284 -1.97 12.01 -11.89
C ALA A 284 -3.10 12.93 -11.35
N GLY A 285 -3.33 12.94 -10.05
CA GLY A 285 -4.11 13.93 -9.35
C GLY A 285 -5.53 14.12 -9.89
N LYS A 286 -5.83 15.35 -10.29
CA LYS A 286 -7.17 15.75 -10.76
C LYS A 286 -7.60 15.03 -12.04
N ILE A 287 -6.67 14.51 -12.86
CA ILE A 287 -6.98 13.77 -14.09
C ILE A 287 -7.78 12.51 -13.77
N TRP A 288 -7.55 11.89 -12.64
CA TRP A 288 -8.25 10.67 -12.20
C TRP A 288 -9.62 10.96 -11.60
N MET A 289 -9.80 12.09 -10.92
CA MET A 289 -11.02 12.38 -10.17
C MET A 289 -12.26 12.48 -11.05
N ALA A 290 -12.18 13.21 -12.16
CA ALA A 290 -13.33 13.43 -13.03
C ALA A 290 -13.87 12.14 -13.68
N PRO A 291 -13.02 11.26 -14.28
CA PRO A 291 -13.47 9.98 -14.83
C PRO A 291 -14.02 9.02 -13.78
N ILE A 292 -13.44 8.98 -12.58
CA ILE A 292 -13.97 8.17 -11.47
C ILE A 292 -15.36 8.67 -11.08
N GLN A 293 -15.52 9.99 -10.91
CA GLN A 293 -16.84 10.57 -10.59
C GLN A 293 -17.86 10.29 -11.68
N GLN A 294 -17.46 10.36 -12.96
CA GLN A 294 -18.31 9.98 -14.08
C GLN A 294 -18.77 8.54 -13.96
N ALA A 295 -17.85 7.60 -13.72
CA ALA A 295 -18.18 6.18 -13.56
C ALA A 295 -19.13 5.95 -12.37
N LEU A 296 -18.94 6.66 -11.26
CA LEU A 296 -19.86 6.57 -10.12
C LEU A 296 -21.26 7.10 -10.46
N ASN A 297 -21.36 8.20 -11.16
CA ASN A 297 -22.66 8.75 -11.60
C ASN A 297 -23.41 7.79 -12.52
N GLU A 298 -22.69 7.03 -13.34
CA GLU A 298 -23.27 6.07 -14.29
C GLU A 298 -23.60 4.70 -13.66
N HIS A 299 -22.84 4.26 -12.66
CA HIS A 299 -22.85 2.86 -12.19
C HIS A 299 -23.19 2.71 -10.70
N CYS A 300 -23.18 3.77 -9.91
CA CYS A 300 -23.50 3.69 -8.48
C CYS A 300 -24.91 4.22 -8.20
N ILE A 301 -25.62 3.58 -7.26
CA ILE A 301 -26.89 4.08 -6.75
C ILE A 301 -26.63 5.44 -6.06
N PRO A 302 -27.26 6.55 -6.49
CA PRO A 302 -26.95 7.90 -6.01
C PRO A 302 -26.92 8.01 -4.47
N ARG A 303 -27.93 7.47 -3.81
CA ARG A 303 -28.03 7.50 -2.34
C ARG A 303 -26.85 6.86 -1.61
N LEU A 304 -26.16 5.91 -2.22
CA LEU A 304 -24.99 5.26 -1.63
C LEU A 304 -23.72 6.11 -1.81
N CYS A 305 -23.64 6.83 -2.95
CA CYS A 305 -22.49 7.70 -3.25
C CYS A 305 -22.50 9.02 -2.47
N GLU A 306 -23.68 9.54 -2.09
CA GLU A 306 -23.84 10.86 -1.47
C GLU A 306 -22.99 11.07 -0.22
N ASN A 307 -22.73 10.01 0.56
CA ASN A 307 -22.00 10.06 1.82
C ASN A 307 -20.61 9.44 1.74
N THR A 308 -20.17 9.01 0.56
CA THR A 308 -18.82 8.46 0.36
C THR A 308 -17.90 9.54 -0.17
N GLU A 309 -16.91 9.94 0.62
CA GLU A 309 -15.89 10.90 0.20
C GLU A 309 -14.85 10.20 -0.69
N ILE A 310 -14.36 10.88 -1.73
CA ILE A 310 -13.24 10.38 -2.55
C ILE A 310 -12.09 11.37 -2.42
N LYS A 311 -10.92 10.86 -2.02
CA LYS A 311 -9.70 11.65 -1.86
C LYS A 311 -8.52 11.04 -2.59
N ILE A 312 -7.58 11.89 -2.97
CA ILE A 312 -6.27 11.48 -3.43
C ILE A 312 -5.33 11.47 -2.22
N SER A 313 -4.54 10.42 -2.09
CA SER A 313 -3.51 10.30 -1.05
C SER A 313 -2.51 11.45 -1.11
N GLY A 314 -2.15 11.97 0.06
CA GLY A 314 -1.06 12.94 0.20
C GLY A 314 0.33 12.31 0.23
N PHE A 315 0.44 10.97 0.34
CA PHE A 315 1.74 10.29 0.45
C PHE A 315 2.44 10.07 -0.90
N GLY A 316 1.68 9.96 -2.00
CA GLY A 316 2.25 9.68 -3.31
C GLY A 316 3.09 8.40 -3.30
N PHE A 317 4.35 8.50 -3.75
CA PHE A 317 5.31 7.39 -3.83
C PHE A 317 5.85 6.92 -2.46
N HIS A 318 5.54 7.63 -1.37
CA HIS A 318 6.03 7.32 -0.03
C HIS A 318 5.08 6.40 0.75
N ALA A 319 3.85 6.21 0.28
CA ALA A 319 2.80 5.46 0.99
C ALA A 319 3.25 4.05 1.41
N GLU A 320 3.95 3.33 0.53
CA GLU A 320 4.43 1.96 0.78
C GLU A 320 5.48 1.92 1.91
N LEU A 321 6.46 2.84 1.90
CA LEU A 321 7.49 2.91 2.94
C LEU A 321 6.89 3.31 4.29
N VAL A 322 6.01 4.29 4.30
CA VAL A 322 5.28 4.70 5.51
C VAL A 322 4.48 3.53 6.07
N GLY A 323 3.76 2.81 5.22
CA GLY A 323 2.96 1.67 5.63
C GLY A 323 3.80 0.49 6.13
N ALA A 324 4.95 0.23 5.53
CA ALA A 324 5.89 -0.77 6.00
C ALA A 324 6.42 -0.41 7.41
N ALA A 325 6.69 0.87 7.68
CA ALA A 325 7.04 1.31 9.02
C ALA A 325 5.89 1.14 10.02
N VAL A 326 4.65 1.48 9.63
CA VAL A 326 3.46 1.29 10.46
C VAL A 326 3.23 -0.18 10.78
N LEU A 327 3.50 -1.09 9.85
CA LEU A 327 3.39 -2.54 10.07
C LEU A 327 4.23 -3.00 11.28
N VAL A 328 5.45 -2.48 11.43
CA VAL A 328 6.28 -2.76 12.62
C VAL A 328 5.65 -2.18 13.88
N MET A 329 5.20 -0.91 13.81
CA MET A 329 4.62 -0.23 14.96
C MET A 329 3.37 -0.94 15.49
N GLU A 330 2.51 -1.46 14.61
CA GLU A 330 1.32 -2.21 15.01
C GLU A 330 1.65 -3.50 15.77
N HIS A 331 2.64 -4.26 15.29
CA HIS A 331 3.07 -5.48 15.97
C HIS A 331 3.72 -5.19 17.33
N TYR A 332 4.40 -4.06 17.46
CA TYR A 332 4.98 -3.63 18.73
C TYR A 332 3.90 -3.19 19.74
N ASP A 333 2.91 -2.39 19.30
CA ASP A 333 1.79 -1.96 20.12
C ASP A 333 0.95 -3.17 20.61
N MET A 334 0.74 -4.17 19.77
CA MET A 334 0.02 -5.40 20.13
C MET A 334 0.76 -6.26 21.16
N SER A 335 2.10 -6.32 21.11
CA SER A 335 2.91 -7.03 22.11
C SER A 335 2.92 -6.33 23.48
N TYR A 336 2.62 -5.04 23.52
CA TYR A 336 2.61 -4.21 24.74
C TYR A 336 1.20 -3.99 25.31
N SER A 337 0.14 -4.39 24.61
CA SER A 337 -1.23 -4.29 25.13
C SER A 337 -1.42 -5.34 26.22
N PRO A 338 -1.69 -4.96 27.48
CA PRO A 338 -2.02 -5.94 28.51
C PRO A 338 -3.26 -6.71 28.05
N LYS A 339 -3.15 -8.03 28.03
CA LYS A 339 -4.25 -8.93 27.64
C LYS A 339 -5.56 -8.43 28.24
N LYS A 340 -6.57 -8.21 27.43
CA LYS A 340 -7.95 -7.78 27.84
C LYS A 340 -8.58 -8.64 28.97
N GLY A 341 -7.89 -9.65 29.50
CA GLY A 341 -8.34 -10.49 30.61
C GLY A 341 -7.91 -10.02 32.00
N GLN A 342 -7.01 -9.04 32.16
CA GLN A 342 -6.58 -8.58 33.49
C GLN A 342 -7.31 -7.34 34.00
N LEU A 343 -8.10 -6.65 33.17
CA LEU A 343 -8.90 -5.49 33.58
C LEU A 343 -10.23 -5.87 34.26
N LEU A 344 -10.71 -7.10 34.09
CA LEU A 344 -11.95 -7.58 34.78
C LEU A 344 -11.69 -8.07 36.21
N SER A 345 -10.46 -8.38 36.60
CA SER A 345 -10.15 -8.79 37.99
C SER A 345 -9.86 -7.65 38.95
N ILE A 346 -9.71 -6.41 38.46
CA ILE A 346 -9.47 -5.22 39.31
C ILE A 346 -10.80 -4.53 39.70
N VAL A 347 -11.85 -4.71 38.91
CA VAL A 347 -13.16 -4.12 39.21
C VAL A 347 -13.95 -4.94 40.22
N ASP A 348 -13.75 -6.25 40.32
CA ASP A 348 -14.44 -7.12 41.29
C ASP A 348 -13.82 -7.10 42.70
N SER A 349 -12.64 -6.53 42.90
CA SER A 349 -12.02 -6.43 44.25
C SER A 349 -12.33 -5.15 44.98
N THR A 350 -13.05 -4.18 44.40
CA THR A 350 -13.41 -2.89 45.05
C THR A 350 -14.88 -2.79 45.48
N VAL A 351 -15.71 -3.82 45.24
CA VAL A 351 -17.14 -3.82 45.62
C VAL A 351 -17.44 -4.70 46.85
N SER A 352 -16.43 -5.35 47.46
CA SER A 352 -16.63 -6.30 48.54
C SER A 352 -16.19 -5.77 49.93
N THR A 353 -16.06 -4.45 50.14
CA THR A 353 -15.83 -3.88 51.45
C THR A 353 -16.67 -2.62 51.66
N SER A 354 -18.00 -2.81 51.72
CA SER A 354 -18.91 -1.93 52.46
C SER A 354 -20.29 -2.58 52.56
N LEU A 355 -20.44 -3.45 53.53
CA LEU A 355 -21.68 -3.74 54.29
C LEU A 355 -21.28 -4.14 55.71
#